data_8cbb116918d2fa28899dc77a8153fb9c
#
_entry.id   8cbb116918d2fa28899dc77a8153fb9c
#
_cell.length_a   1.000
_cell.length_b   1.000
_cell.length_c   1.000
_cell.angle_alpha   90.00
_cell.angle_beta   90.00
_cell.angle_gamma   90.00
#
_symmetry.space_group_name_H-M   'P 1'
#
loop_
_entity.id
_entity.type
_entity.pdbx_description
1 polymer ?
#
loop_
_entity_poly.entity_id
_entity_poly.type
_entity_poly.pdbx_seq_one_letter_code
_entity_poly.pdbx_strand_id
1 'polypeptide(L)'
;MNTVQKSLRLPTETAHEIEKMAQESGRDFSAVTKDLLEESIKTRRCPGIVFADGVSGRYAKVAGTGLDVWELIANYKSVEQDFKRLETVYHWLTQQQLRSAIGYYITYRNEIDELITRNNSWTNKSVLDRYPYLKGVGM
;
A
#
# COMPACT_ATOMS: atom_id res chain seq x y z
N MET A 1 3.86 -17.20 -11.39
CA MET A 1 5.09 -16.72 -10.72
C MET A 1 5.99 -17.90 -10.39
N ASN A 2 7.23 -17.81 -10.79
CA ASN A 2 8.20 -18.86 -10.48
C ASN A 2 8.68 -18.73 -9.04
N THR A 3 8.78 -19.85 -8.36
CA THR A 3 9.31 -19.89 -6.99
C THR A 3 10.55 -20.77 -6.95
N VAL A 4 11.43 -20.47 -6.01
CA VAL A 4 12.58 -21.32 -5.73
C VAL A 4 12.58 -21.62 -4.23
N GLN A 5 13.09 -22.79 -3.90
CA GLN A 5 13.24 -23.16 -2.49
C GLN A 5 14.63 -22.80 -2.01
N LYS A 6 14.71 -22.06 -0.93
CA LYS A 6 15.96 -21.70 -0.26
C LYS A 6 15.84 -22.04 1.21
N SER A 7 16.92 -22.50 1.80
CA SER A 7 16.96 -22.83 3.23
C SER A 7 17.88 -21.85 3.95
N LEU A 8 17.47 -21.42 5.11
CA LEU A 8 18.31 -20.59 5.97
C LEU A 8 18.03 -20.95 7.42
N ARG A 9 19.01 -20.67 8.27
CA ARG A 9 18.85 -20.83 9.72
C ARG A 9 18.51 -19.49 10.33
N LEU A 10 17.49 -19.44 11.17
CA LEU A 10 17.08 -18.23 11.87
C LEU A 10 17.53 -18.34 13.34
N PRO A 11 17.89 -17.19 13.93
CA PRO A 11 18.03 -17.16 15.40
C PRO A 11 16.74 -17.63 16.04
N THR A 12 16.86 -18.33 17.17
CA THR A 12 15.70 -18.85 17.89
C THR A 12 14.70 -17.76 18.23
N GLU A 13 15.17 -16.61 18.66
CA GLU A 13 14.32 -15.47 19.01
C GLU A 13 13.54 -14.96 17.81
N THR A 14 14.19 -14.86 16.66
CA THR A 14 13.53 -14.41 15.42
C THR A 14 12.43 -15.39 15.01
N ALA A 15 12.72 -16.69 15.06
CA ALA A 15 11.73 -17.71 14.75
C ALA A 15 10.52 -17.63 15.68
N HIS A 16 10.74 -17.43 16.99
CA HIS A 16 9.66 -17.29 17.96
C HIS A 16 8.80 -16.06 17.70
N GLU A 17 9.40 -14.94 17.32
CA GLU A 17 8.68 -13.72 17.00
C GLU A 17 7.76 -13.94 15.78
N ILE A 18 8.27 -14.62 14.76
CA ILE A 18 7.46 -14.92 13.56
C ILE A 18 6.33 -15.88 13.91
N GLU A 19 6.59 -16.91 14.71
CA GLU A 19 5.56 -17.85 15.16
C GLU A 19 4.43 -17.13 15.91
N LYS A 20 4.81 -16.18 16.76
CA LYS A 20 3.85 -15.36 17.52
C LYS A 20 2.99 -14.52 16.58
N MET A 21 3.60 -13.87 15.59
CA MET A 21 2.89 -13.09 14.58
C MET A 21 1.93 -13.97 13.77
N ALA A 22 2.35 -15.19 13.44
CA ALA A 22 1.52 -16.14 12.72
C ALA A 22 0.28 -16.52 13.54
N GLN A 23 0.44 -16.80 14.82
CA GLN A 23 -0.67 -17.11 15.72
C GLN A 23 -1.63 -15.93 15.85
N GLU A 24 -1.12 -14.73 16.04
CA GLU A 24 -1.92 -13.52 16.20
C GLU A 24 -2.72 -13.19 14.95
N SER A 25 -2.17 -13.47 13.76
CA SER A 25 -2.81 -13.15 12.49
C SER A 25 -3.64 -14.31 11.91
N GLY A 26 -3.56 -15.50 12.50
CA GLY A 26 -4.23 -16.68 11.96
C GLY A 26 -3.63 -17.17 10.65
N ARG A 27 -2.37 -16.84 10.38
CA ARG A 27 -1.66 -17.24 9.16
C ARG A 27 -0.52 -18.17 9.53
N ASP A 28 -0.03 -18.96 8.57
CA ASP A 28 1.06 -19.86 8.86
C ASP A 28 2.43 -19.14 8.83
N PHE A 29 3.43 -19.81 9.39
CA PHE A 29 4.79 -19.29 9.50
C PHE A 29 5.35 -18.88 8.14
N SER A 30 5.12 -19.69 7.12
CA SER A 30 5.64 -19.44 5.78
C SER A 30 5.05 -18.18 5.16
N ALA A 31 3.75 -18.00 5.30
CA ALA A 31 3.05 -16.83 4.76
C ALA A 31 3.53 -15.53 5.43
N VAL A 32 3.64 -15.55 6.76
CA VAL A 32 4.13 -14.39 7.51
C VAL A 32 5.57 -14.07 7.14
N THR A 33 6.41 -15.10 7.03
CA THR A 33 7.82 -14.91 6.66
C THR A 33 7.96 -14.27 5.28
N LYS A 34 7.17 -14.73 4.30
CA LYS A 34 7.19 -14.15 2.95
C LYS A 34 6.79 -12.68 2.96
N ASP A 35 5.74 -12.33 3.70
CA ASP A 35 5.30 -10.94 3.80
C ASP A 35 6.40 -10.07 4.43
N LEU A 36 7.02 -10.54 5.51
CA LEU A 36 8.09 -9.80 6.16
C LEU A 36 9.26 -9.54 5.21
N LEU A 37 9.65 -10.55 4.43
CA LEU A 37 10.73 -10.41 3.47
C LEU A 37 10.37 -9.44 2.35
N GLU A 38 9.19 -9.55 1.78
CA GLU A 38 8.74 -8.68 0.69
C GLU A 38 8.63 -7.23 1.16
N GLU A 39 8.03 -6.98 2.32
CA GLU A 39 7.91 -5.64 2.87
C GLU A 39 9.26 -5.03 3.21
N SER A 40 10.17 -5.83 3.76
CA SER A 40 11.52 -5.36 4.07
C SER A 40 12.26 -4.94 2.81
N ILE A 41 12.17 -5.73 1.75
CA ILE A 41 12.78 -5.40 0.46
C ILE A 41 12.22 -4.09 -0.08
N LYS A 42 10.90 -3.95 -0.07
CA LYS A 42 10.23 -2.77 -0.60
C LYS A 42 10.58 -1.51 0.19
N THR A 43 10.63 -1.61 1.51
CA THR A 43 11.00 -0.50 2.38
C THR A 43 12.45 -0.07 2.15
N ARG A 44 13.35 -1.04 1.96
CA ARG A 44 14.77 -0.72 1.68
C ARG A 44 14.95 -0.10 0.31
N ARG A 45 14.19 -0.54 -0.69
CA ARG A 45 14.26 0.04 -2.04
C ARG A 45 13.59 1.40 -2.13
N CYS A 46 12.56 1.61 -1.33
CA CYS A 46 11.78 2.85 -1.35
C CYS A 46 11.74 3.46 0.06
N PRO A 47 12.82 4.14 0.48
CA PRO A 47 12.86 4.79 1.80
C PRO A 47 11.71 5.80 1.91
N GLY A 48 11.11 5.87 3.10
CA GLY A 48 9.96 6.73 3.33
C GLY A 48 8.63 6.03 3.12
N ILE A 49 8.64 4.77 2.71
CA ILE A 49 7.44 3.95 2.59
C ILE A 49 7.42 2.92 3.71
N VAL A 50 6.28 2.79 4.37
CA VAL A 50 6.04 1.81 5.41
C VAL A 50 4.80 1.00 5.07
N PHE A 51 4.61 -0.12 5.76
CA PHE A 51 3.44 -0.97 5.56
C PHE A 51 2.63 -1.03 6.85
N ALA A 52 1.33 -0.94 6.72
CA ALA A 52 0.44 -1.01 7.86
C ALA A 52 -0.86 -1.70 7.48
N ASP A 53 -1.49 -2.30 8.49
CA ASP A 53 -2.78 -2.96 8.29
C ASP A 53 -3.87 -1.92 8.04
N GLY A 54 -4.69 -2.18 7.03
CA GLY A 54 -5.87 -1.40 6.73
C GLY A 54 -7.12 -2.27 6.79
N VAL A 55 -8.25 -1.69 6.47
CA VAL A 55 -9.55 -2.39 6.53
C VAL A 55 -9.59 -3.61 5.61
N SER A 56 -8.92 -3.53 4.47
CA SER A 56 -8.96 -4.60 3.46
C SER A 56 -7.59 -5.22 3.19
N GLY A 57 -6.63 -5.05 4.08
CA GLY A 57 -5.32 -5.66 3.95
C GLY A 57 -4.19 -4.75 4.37
N ARG A 58 -3.00 -5.18 4.04
CA ARG A 58 -1.78 -4.47 4.38
C ARG A 58 -1.29 -3.69 3.16
N TYR A 59 -1.16 -2.38 3.29
CA TYR A 59 -0.83 -1.50 2.18
C TYR A 59 0.38 -0.63 2.45
N ALA A 60 1.05 -0.23 1.35
CA ALA A 60 2.12 0.75 1.39
C ALA A 60 1.57 2.12 1.75
N LYS A 61 2.21 2.78 2.71
CA LYS A 61 1.84 4.12 3.18
C LYS A 61 3.06 5.03 3.18
N VAL A 62 2.80 6.31 3.04
CA VAL A 62 3.87 7.32 3.18
C VAL A 62 4.14 7.51 4.68
N ALA A 63 5.37 7.28 5.09
CA ALA A 63 5.76 7.34 6.51
C ALA A 63 5.41 8.68 7.14
N GLY A 64 4.83 8.62 8.33
CA GLY A 64 4.47 9.80 9.11
C GLY A 64 3.19 10.51 8.69
N THR A 65 2.48 10.02 7.67
CA THR A 65 1.29 10.69 7.16
C THR A 65 0.00 9.89 7.34
N GLY A 66 0.10 8.58 7.43
CA GLY A 66 -1.06 7.70 7.41
C GLY A 66 -1.74 7.57 6.05
N LEU A 67 -1.20 8.23 5.01
CA LEU A 67 -1.77 8.17 3.67
C LEU A 67 -1.30 6.93 2.92
N ASP A 68 -2.24 6.26 2.26
CA ASP A 68 -1.91 5.15 1.37
C ASP A 68 -1.27 5.69 0.09
N VAL A 69 -0.25 4.99 -0.39
CA VAL A 69 0.41 5.38 -1.65
C VAL A 69 -0.59 5.37 -2.80
N TRP A 70 -1.48 4.37 -2.86
CA TRP A 70 -2.45 4.29 -3.96
C TRP A 70 -3.39 5.53 -4.01
N GLU A 71 -3.80 6.05 -2.85
CA GLU A 71 -4.64 7.25 -2.79
C GLU A 71 -3.92 8.47 -3.35
N LEU A 72 -2.68 8.65 -2.92
CA LEU A 72 -1.86 9.77 -3.37
C LEU A 72 -1.61 9.69 -4.87
N ILE A 73 -1.32 8.49 -5.40
CA ILE A 73 -1.10 8.30 -6.83
C ILE A 73 -2.39 8.49 -7.63
N ALA A 74 -3.54 8.07 -7.11
CA ALA A 74 -4.82 8.32 -7.75
C ALA A 74 -5.03 9.83 -7.94
N ASN A 75 -4.72 10.62 -6.91
CA ASN A 75 -4.80 12.08 -7.00
C ASN A 75 -3.74 12.67 -7.93
N TYR A 76 -2.54 12.09 -7.95
CA TYR A 76 -1.50 12.49 -8.88
C TYR A 76 -1.95 12.33 -10.34
N LYS A 77 -2.60 11.21 -10.63
CA LYS A 77 -3.16 10.98 -11.97
C LYS A 77 -4.29 11.94 -12.30
N SER A 78 -5.12 12.29 -11.30
CA SER A 78 -6.23 13.21 -11.50
C SER A 78 -5.79 14.64 -11.79
N VAL A 79 -4.58 15.01 -11.40
CA VAL A 79 -3.99 16.32 -11.75
C VAL A 79 -3.00 16.20 -12.91
N GLU A 80 -3.18 15.17 -13.75
CA GLU A 80 -2.41 14.93 -14.97
C GLU A 80 -0.91 14.76 -14.71
N GLN A 81 -0.57 14.18 -13.54
CA GLN A 81 0.80 13.93 -13.10
C GLN A 81 1.64 15.22 -13.03
N ASP A 82 0.99 16.31 -12.70
CA ASP A 82 1.64 17.60 -12.47
C ASP A 82 2.06 17.70 -11.00
N PHE A 83 3.37 17.69 -10.74
CA PHE A 83 3.89 17.70 -9.38
C PHE A 83 3.49 18.95 -8.60
N LYS A 84 3.49 20.11 -9.24
CA LYS A 84 3.10 21.36 -8.57
C LYS A 84 1.64 21.36 -8.16
N ARG A 85 0.77 20.83 -9.00
CA ARG A 85 -0.64 20.66 -8.66
C ARG A 85 -0.82 19.68 -7.52
N LEU A 86 -0.04 18.60 -7.51
CA LEU A 86 -0.05 17.65 -6.43
C LEU A 86 0.38 18.30 -5.11
N GLU A 87 1.41 19.14 -5.14
CA GLU A 87 1.85 19.89 -3.96
C GLU A 87 0.72 20.78 -3.41
N THR A 88 -0.08 21.35 -4.28
CA THR A 88 -1.22 22.18 -3.88
C THR A 88 -2.29 21.32 -3.21
N VAL A 89 -2.58 20.16 -3.75
CA VAL A 89 -3.57 19.21 -3.17
C VAL A 89 -3.11 18.76 -1.79
N TYR A 90 -1.83 18.41 -1.66
CA TYR A 90 -1.24 17.91 -0.42
C TYR A 90 -0.30 18.93 0.19
N HIS A 91 -0.79 20.15 0.42
CA HIS A 91 0.05 21.27 0.89
C HIS A 91 0.70 21.03 2.25
N TRP A 92 0.19 20.07 3.02
CA TRP A 92 0.75 19.73 4.34
C TRP A 92 1.83 18.64 4.28
N LEU A 93 2.11 18.09 3.09
CA LEU A 93 3.16 17.11 2.91
C LEU A 93 4.43 17.77 2.40
N THR A 94 5.58 17.19 2.77
CA THR A 94 6.86 17.64 2.24
C THR A 94 7.05 17.14 0.82
N GLN A 95 7.92 17.81 0.06
CA GLN A 95 8.31 17.32 -1.27
C GLN A 95 8.90 15.92 -1.21
N GLN A 96 9.67 15.65 -0.15
CA GLN A 96 10.27 14.33 0.03
C GLN A 96 9.21 13.25 0.19
N GLN A 97 8.16 13.52 0.95
CA GLN A 97 7.06 12.58 1.13
C GLN A 97 6.32 12.31 -0.19
N LEU A 98 6.06 13.35 -0.96
CA LEU A 98 5.45 13.20 -2.28
C LEU A 98 6.33 12.40 -3.24
N ARG A 99 7.62 12.68 -3.26
CA ARG A 99 8.58 11.96 -4.09
C ARG A 99 8.72 10.50 -3.69
N SER A 100 8.66 10.21 -2.40
CA SER A 100 8.69 8.83 -1.91
C SER A 100 7.52 8.02 -2.47
N ALA A 101 6.32 8.58 -2.45
CA ALA A 101 5.14 7.92 -3.00
C ALA A 101 5.27 7.71 -4.51
N ILE A 102 5.70 8.72 -5.24
CA ILE A 102 5.88 8.63 -6.69
C ILE A 102 6.96 7.60 -7.02
N GLY A 103 8.07 7.59 -6.27
CA GLY A 103 9.14 6.61 -6.45
C GLY A 103 8.67 5.19 -6.22
N TYR A 104 7.83 4.97 -5.21
CA TYR A 104 7.23 3.66 -4.99
C TYR A 104 6.35 3.24 -6.17
N TYR A 105 5.54 4.15 -6.66
CA TYR A 105 4.69 3.88 -7.82
C TYR A 105 5.50 3.50 -9.06
N ILE A 106 6.59 4.22 -9.33
CA ILE A 106 7.46 3.92 -10.47
C ILE A 106 8.03 2.50 -10.36
N THR A 107 8.42 2.10 -9.15
CA THR A 107 9.04 0.80 -8.90
C THR A 107 8.01 -0.34 -8.89
N TYR A 108 6.84 -0.12 -8.31
CA TYR A 108 5.79 -1.13 -8.12
C TYR A 108 4.47 -0.70 -8.76
N ARG A 109 4.54 -0.31 -10.02
CA ARG A 109 3.42 0.26 -10.77
C ARG A 109 2.17 -0.62 -10.78
N ASN A 110 2.35 -1.90 -11.09
CA ASN A 110 1.22 -2.83 -11.20
C ASN A 110 0.47 -2.98 -9.88
N GLU A 111 1.20 -3.06 -8.77
CA GLU A 111 0.60 -3.17 -7.45
C GLU A 111 -0.32 -1.97 -7.16
N ILE A 112 0.15 -0.77 -7.44
CA ILE A 112 -0.59 0.46 -7.16
C ILE A 112 -1.75 0.62 -8.15
N ASP A 113 -1.54 0.32 -9.42
CA ASP A 113 -2.60 0.39 -10.43
C ASP A 113 -3.75 -0.56 -10.09
N GLU A 114 -3.45 -1.77 -9.62
CA GLU A 114 -4.47 -2.73 -9.19
C GLU A 114 -5.26 -2.21 -7.99
N LEU A 115 -4.59 -1.59 -7.02
CA LEU A 115 -5.26 -1.01 -5.86
C LEU A 115 -6.17 0.15 -6.25
N ILE A 116 -5.73 1.00 -7.16
CA ILE A 116 -6.54 2.12 -7.66
C ILE A 116 -7.80 1.58 -8.35
N THR A 117 -7.64 0.60 -9.24
CA THR A 117 -8.75 0.01 -9.98
C THR A 117 -9.76 -0.65 -9.01
N ARG A 118 -9.24 -1.41 -8.04
CA ARG A 118 -10.10 -2.09 -7.07
C ARG A 118 -10.90 -1.10 -6.23
N ASN A 119 -10.25 -0.04 -5.77
CA ASN A 119 -10.90 0.95 -4.92
C ASN A 119 -11.87 1.83 -5.69
N ASN A 120 -11.57 2.16 -6.94
CA ASN A 120 -12.50 2.91 -7.80
C ASN A 120 -13.76 2.10 -8.09
N SER A 121 -13.62 0.81 -8.43
CA SER A 121 -14.76 -0.08 -8.65
C SER A 121 -15.65 -0.15 -7.41
N TRP A 122 -15.01 -0.28 -6.24
CA TRP A 122 -15.75 -0.35 -4.99
C TRP A 122 -16.49 0.97 -4.71
N THR A 123 -15.81 2.10 -4.88
CA THR A 123 -16.38 3.41 -4.55
C THR A 123 -17.56 3.76 -5.46
N ASN A 124 -17.41 3.58 -6.76
CA ASN A 124 -18.43 4.01 -7.72
C ASN A 124 -19.63 3.06 -7.79
N LYS A 125 -19.36 1.76 -7.81
CA LYS A 125 -20.41 0.76 -7.99
C LYS A 125 -21.07 0.35 -6.69
N SER A 126 -20.26 0.01 -5.69
CA SER A 126 -20.76 -0.52 -4.43
C SER A 126 -21.49 0.54 -3.60
N VAL A 127 -21.03 1.78 -3.63
CA VAL A 127 -21.67 2.87 -2.91
C VAL A 127 -23.03 3.19 -3.54
N LEU A 128 -23.11 3.28 -4.86
CA LEU A 128 -24.36 3.54 -5.56
C LEU A 128 -25.35 2.38 -5.41
N ASP A 129 -24.87 1.13 -5.41
CA ASP A 129 -25.72 -0.03 -5.18
C ASP A 129 -26.29 -0.07 -3.76
N ARG A 130 -25.45 0.31 -2.78
CA ARG A 130 -25.86 0.34 -1.38
C ARG A 130 -26.72 1.57 -1.04
N TYR A 131 -26.47 2.66 -1.70
CA TYR A 131 -27.15 3.93 -1.47
C TYR A 131 -27.67 4.52 -2.79
N PRO A 132 -28.75 3.94 -3.36
CA PRO A 132 -29.25 4.39 -4.68
C PRO A 132 -29.67 5.86 -4.71
N TYR A 133 -30.01 6.44 -3.55
CA TYR A 133 -30.41 7.84 -3.46
C TYR A 133 -29.29 8.83 -3.76
N LEU A 134 -28.03 8.36 -3.72
CA LEU A 134 -26.88 9.20 -4.07
C LEU A 134 -26.72 9.36 -5.61
N LYS A 135 -27.50 8.60 -6.36
CA LYS A 135 -27.50 8.64 -7.81
C LYS A 135 -28.16 9.96 -8.26
N GLY A 136 -27.40 10.94 -8.61
CA GLY A 136 -27.92 12.27 -8.97
C GLY A 136 -27.39 13.41 -8.13
N VAL A 137 -26.52 13.13 -7.15
CA VAL A 137 -25.89 14.14 -6.32
C VAL A 137 -24.50 14.50 -6.86
N GLY A 138 -24.32 14.48 -8.17
CA GLY A 138 -23.12 15.02 -8.81
C GLY A 138 -21.80 14.36 -8.43
N MET A 139 -21.79 13.06 -8.20
CA MET A 139 -20.54 12.33 -7.91
C MET A 139 -19.98 11.68 -9.17
#